data_ef4ffa74a527204ee12ab05110421ace
#
_entry.id   ef4ffa74a527204ee12ab05110421ace
#
_cell.length_a   1.000
_cell.length_b   1.000
_cell.length_c   1.000
_cell.angle_alpha   90.00
_cell.angle_beta   90.00
_cell.angle_gamma   90.00
#
_symmetry.space_group_name_H-M   'P 1'
#
loop_
_entity.id
_entity.type
_entity.pdbx_description
1 polymer ?
#
loop_
_entity_poly.entity_id
_entity_poly.type
_entity_poly.pdbx_seq_one_letter_code
_entity_poly.pdbx_strand_id
1 'polypeptide(L)'
;MLANLRTWLNGLSDRVITEQDSEQEKLNKTLLIFSCALMGFGSVLWLALYWAMGIKFSSTVPLSYLAVSAVSLAYYIYTLNFAVFRTLQVSLFLFMPFIMQWSIGSYVSSSGVALWALLAPVGVMIFQGARPSLPWFAAYIILTAVSGFFDYWLTFGVESGVTMQSIAVFFTLNFAAMSTIMYLLISFFVRERDKLAAAVNEQNHLLRIEQEKSESLLLNILPAPIARRLKDQHGIIADGFADVTVMFADIIDFTRLAEEVPPKAMVELLNEVFTKFDGMAEFHRLEKIKTIGDAYMVAGGLIEHDGVDFAVDARDYTASMLRLALDMRRYMAELSEKKGISLGIHIGICSGPVVAGVIGTRKFIYDLWGDTVNTASRVTGEARSGVIFVDSMTYKRSKNQFEFEGPVSITGKGKGQIEVYSLINLASHLREVPV
;
A
#
# COMPACT_ATOMS: atom_id res chain seq x y z
N MET A 1 -33.68 18.65 19.71
CA MET A 1 -34.37 17.38 19.44
C MET A 1 -33.50 16.41 18.64
N LEU A 2 -32.99 16.78 17.47
CA LEU A 2 -32.11 15.93 16.65
C LEU A 2 -30.81 15.54 17.35
N ALA A 3 -30.17 16.43 18.12
CA ALA A 3 -28.95 16.14 18.88
C ALA A 3 -29.19 15.06 19.97
N ASN A 4 -30.29 15.14 20.69
CA ASN A 4 -30.66 14.16 21.73
C ASN A 4 -31.00 12.78 21.13
N LEU A 5 -31.64 12.76 19.95
CA LEU A 5 -31.91 11.53 19.21
C LEU A 5 -30.62 10.85 18.77
N ARG A 6 -29.67 11.65 18.29
CA ARG A 6 -28.34 11.15 17.87
C ARG A 6 -27.54 10.58 19.06
N THR A 7 -27.59 11.23 20.22
CA THR A 7 -26.91 10.76 21.44
C THR A 7 -27.53 9.45 21.93
N TRP A 8 -28.87 9.34 21.88
CA TRP A 8 -29.61 8.13 22.27
C TRP A 8 -29.33 6.97 21.30
N LEU A 9 -29.32 7.24 19.97
CA LEU A 9 -28.97 6.25 18.93
C LEU A 9 -27.52 5.77 19.08
N ASN A 10 -26.58 6.65 19.36
CA ASN A 10 -25.19 6.29 19.61
C ASN A 10 -25.08 5.39 20.86
N GLY A 11 -25.74 5.74 21.97
CA GLY A 11 -25.73 4.92 23.20
C GLY A 11 -26.40 3.55 23.03
N LEU A 12 -27.36 3.41 22.12
CA LEU A 12 -28.00 2.13 21.77
C LEU A 12 -27.07 1.33 20.82
N SER A 13 -26.47 1.99 19.87
CA SER A 13 -25.48 1.44 18.95
C SER A 13 -24.30 0.83 19.71
N ASP A 14 -23.76 1.54 20.69
CA ASP A 14 -22.62 1.09 21.51
C ASP A 14 -22.90 -0.18 22.32
N ARG A 15 -24.18 -0.51 22.56
CA ARG A 15 -24.59 -1.74 23.27
C ARG A 15 -24.72 -2.97 22.39
N VAL A 16 -24.96 -2.79 21.10
CA VAL A 16 -25.29 -3.86 20.14
C VAL A 16 -24.23 -4.03 19.04
N ILE A 17 -23.28 -3.11 18.96
CA ILE A 17 -22.11 -3.20 18.12
C ILE A 17 -20.95 -3.74 18.96
N THR A 18 -20.36 -4.83 18.52
CA THR A 18 -19.21 -5.46 19.17
C THR A 18 -17.91 -5.13 18.43
N GLU A 19 -16.77 -5.19 19.13
CA GLU A 19 -15.46 -4.98 18.50
C GLU A 19 -15.14 -6.02 17.41
N GLN A 20 -15.81 -7.18 17.45
CA GLN A 20 -15.65 -8.25 16.48
C GLN A 20 -16.44 -8.02 15.18
N ASP A 21 -17.37 -7.06 15.17
CA ASP A 21 -18.15 -6.73 13.97
C ASP A 21 -17.25 -6.06 12.92
N SER A 22 -17.37 -6.51 11.67
CA SER A 22 -16.76 -5.79 10.55
C SER A 22 -17.36 -4.39 10.41
N GLU A 23 -16.66 -3.45 9.82
CA GLU A 23 -17.16 -2.07 9.58
C GLU A 23 -18.46 -2.08 8.77
N GLN A 24 -18.61 -3.03 7.84
CA GLN A 24 -19.84 -3.24 7.09
C GLN A 24 -21.01 -3.71 7.98
N GLU A 25 -20.75 -4.59 8.94
CA GLU A 25 -21.78 -5.04 9.90
C GLU A 25 -22.17 -3.94 10.87
N LYS A 26 -21.22 -3.16 11.36
CA LYS A 26 -21.50 -1.99 12.20
C LYS A 26 -22.41 -1.00 11.48
N LEU A 27 -22.11 -0.71 10.22
CA LEU A 27 -22.92 0.15 9.37
C LEU A 27 -24.34 -0.41 9.21
N ASN A 28 -24.48 -1.70 8.88
CA ASN A 28 -25.79 -2.34 8.68
C ASN A 28 -26.65 -2.32 9.94
N LYS A 29 -26.05 -2.59 11.11
CA LYS A 29 -26.73 -2.53 12.41
C LYS A 29 -27.23 -1.12 12.73
N THR A 30 -26.37 -0.12 12.54
CA THR A 30 -26.69 1.30 12.77
C THR A 30 -27.81 1.78 11.85
N LEU A 31 -27.73 1.45 10.56
CA LEU A 31 -28.74 1.81 9.56
C LEU A 31 -30.12 1.20 9.88
N LEU A 32 -30.15 -0.07 10.26
CA LEU A 32 -31.42 -0.73 10.60
C LEU A 32 -32.06 -0.12 11.84
N ILE A 33 -31.28 0.14 12.90
CA ILE A 33 -31.77 0.79 14.12
C ILE A 33 -32.30 2.20 13.79
N PHE A 34 -31.59 2.95 12.97
CA PHE A 34 -32.04 4.27 12.53
C PHE A 34 -33.36 4.19 11.74
N SER A 35 -33.49 3.20 10.84
CA SER A 35 -34.71 2.95 10.07
C SER A 35 -35.89 2.62 10.98
N CYS A 36 -35.67 1.76 12.02
CA CYS A 36 -36.68 1.42 13.00
C CYS A 36 -37.13 2.65 13.79
N ALA A 37 -36.21 3.54 14.17
CA ALA A 37 -36.53 4.77 14.88
C ALA A 37 -37.37 5.72 14.02
N LEU A 38 -37.03 5.88 12.72
CA LEU A 38 -37.82 6.69 11.78
C LEU A 38 -39.24 6.13 11.57
N MET A 39 -39.36 4.82 11.36
CA MET A 39 -40.63 4.14 11.22
C MET A 39 -41.46 4.22 12.51
N GLY A 40 -40.82 4.09 13.67
CA GLY A 40 -41.48 4.26 14.98
C GLY A 40 -42.06 5.68 15.14
N PHE A 41 -41.27 6.70 14.78
CA PHE A 41 -41.75 8.08 14.80
C PHE A 41 -42.94 8.29 13.84
N GLY A 42 -42.87 7.76 12.61
CA GLY A 42 -43.99 7.76 11.66
C GLY A 42 -45.23 7.09 12.21
N SER A 43 -45.08 5.93 12.87
CA SER A 43 -46.20 5.19 13.47
C SER A 43 -46.87 5.95 14.60
N VAL A 44 -46.10 6.66 15.45
CA VAL A 44 -46.66 7.53 16.50
C VAL A 44 -47.45 8.70 15.90
N LEU A 45 -46.95 9.32 14.86
CA LEU A 45 -47.64 10.39 14.15
C LEU A 45 -48.95 9.90 13.55
N TRP A 46 -48.98 8.74 12.90
CA TRP A 46 -50.19 8.13 12.32
C TRP A 46 -51.17 7.72 13.38
N LEU A 47 -50.72 7.16 14.51
CA LEU A 47 -51.57 6.83 15.64
C LEU A 47 -52.32 8.07 16.14
N ALA A 48 -51.61 9.17 16.32
CA ALA A 48 -52.20 10.44 16.76
C ALA A 48 -53.21 11.00 15.76
N LEU A 49 -52.90 10.95 14.46
CA LEU A 49 -53.78 11.43 13.41
C LEU A 49 -55.07 10.60 13.27
N TYR A 50 -54.97 9.26 13.26
CA TYR A 50 -56.14 8.39 13.20
C TYR A 50 -57.03 8.54 14.44
N TRP A 51 -56.43 8.73 15.59
CA TRP A 51 -57.16 8.97 16.83
C TRP A 51 -57.94 10.29 16.79
N ALA A 52 -57.30 11.33 16.28
CA ALA A 52 -57.94 12.64 16.08
C ALA A 52 -59.12 12.59 15.08
N MET A 53 -59.06 11.68 14.09
CA MET A 53 -60.14 11.49 13.10
C MET A 53 -61.22 10.54 13.55
N GLY A 54 -61.10 9.91 14.72
CA GLY A 54 -62.12 8.98 15.21
C GLY A 54 -62.06 7.58 14.58
N ILE A 55 -61.03 7.26 13.76
CA ILE A 55 -60.84 5.96 13.10
C ILE A 55 -60.17 4.99 14.10
N LYS A 56 -60.89 4.57 15.11
CA LYS A 56 -60.32 3.84 16.25
C LYS A 56 -59.78 2.44 15.92
N PHE A 57 -60.44 1.70 15.04
CA PHE A 57 -60.01 0.34 14.68
C PHE A 57 -58.68 0.36 13.91
N SER A 58 -58.52 1.21 12.94
CA SER A 58 -57.28 1.30 12.17
C SER A 58 -56.12 1.85 12.98
N SER A 59 -56.32 2.51 14.10
CA SER A 59 -55.26 2.96 15.01
C SER A 59 -54.56 1.83 15.75
N THR A 60 -55.15 0.61 15.81
CA THR A 60 -54.53 -0.57 16.44
C THR A 60 -53.36 -1.08 15.66
N VAL A 61 -53.28 -0.90 14.32
CA VAL A 61 -52.21 -1.40 13.48
C VAL A 61 -50.88 -0.64 13.74
N PRO A 62 -50.81 0.70 13.76
CA PRO A 62 -49.60 1.42 14.16
C PRO A 62 -49.15 1.08 15.60
N LEU A 63 -50.12 0.87 16.53
CA LEU A 63 -49.81 0.48 17.89
C LEU A 63 -49.17 -0.93 17.95
N SER A 64 -49.70 -1.89 17.18
CA SER A 64 -49.14 -3.25 17.12
C SER A 64 -47.75 -3.25 16.50
N TYR A 65 -47.50 -2.44 15.47
CA TYR A 65 -46.15 -2.26 14.94
C TYR A 65 -45.17 -1.77 16.00
N LEU A 66 -45.53 -0.72 16.77
CA LEU A 66 -44.67 -0.19 17.83
C LEU A 66 -44.39 -1.25 18.91
N ALA A 67 -45.40 -2.01 19.32
CA ALA A 67 -45.26 -3.07 20.33
C ALA A 67 -44.31 -4.20 19.83
N VAL A 68 -44.57 -4.73 18.63
CA VAL A 68 -43.73 -5.82 18.05
C VAL A 68 -42.32 -5.36 17.76
N SER A 69 -42.16 -4.14 17.26
CA SER A 69 -40.83 -3.57 16.98
C SER A 69 -40.02 -3.37 18.28
N ALA A 70 -40.68 -2.88 19.35
CA ALA A 70 -40.05 -2.71 20.68
C ALA A 70 -39.63 -4.07 21.29
N VAL A 71 -40.50 -5.09 21.23
CA VAL A 71 -40.19 -6.44 21.69
C VAL A 71 -39.02 -7.05 20.87
N SER A 72 -39.04 -6.88 19.57
CA SER A 72 -37.97 -7.32 18.67
C SER A 72 -36.63 -6.66 18.99
N LEU A 73 -36.61 -5.36 19.27
CA LEU A 73 -35.42 -4.64 19.68
C LEU A 73 -34.92 -5.11 21.06
N ALA A 74 -35.80 -5.30 22.01
CA ALA A 74 -35.45 -5.85 23.33
C ALA A 74 -34.83 -7.25 23.21
N TYR A 75 -35.43 -8.11 22.39
CA TYR A 75 -34.91 -9.44 22.09
C TYR A 75 -33.49 -9.36 21.47
N TYR A 76 -33.28 -8.43 20.52
CA TYR A 76 -31.99 -8.23 19.91
C TYR A 76 -30.92 -7.77 20.93
N ILE A 77 -31.25 -6.81 21.78
CA ILE A 77 -30.32 -6.34 22.81
C ILE A 77 -29.91 -7.49 23.77
N TYR A 78 -30.86 -8.42 24.06
CA TYR A 78 -30.60 -9.54 24.95
C TYR A 78 -29.80 -10.67 24.28
N THR A 79 -30.12 -11.02 23.03
CA THR A 79 -29.56 -12.19 22.34
C THR A 79 -28.42 -11.87 21.39
N LEU A 80 -28.25 -10.60 21.00
CA LEU A 80 -27.34 -10.11 19.96
C LEU A 80 -27.53 -10.80 18.58
N ASN A 81 -28.68 -11.47 18.38
CA ASN A 81 -29.01 -12.15 17.13
C ASN A 81 -29.55 -11.17 16.10
N PHE A 82 -28.62 -10.52 15.39
CA PHE A 82 -28.94 -9.51 14.37
C PHE A 82 -29.75 -10.08 13.19
N ALA A 83 -29.55 -11.33 12.82
CA ALA A 83 -30.25 -11.93 11.67
C ALA A 83 -31.77 -12.03 11.94
N VAL A 84 -32.18 -12.47 13.14
CA VAL A 84 -33.59 -12.55 13.53
C VAL A 84 -34.18 -11.15 13.62
N PHE A 85 -33.52 -10.22 14.30
CA PHE A 85 -33.98 -8.84 14.43
C PHE A 85 -34.21 -8.19 13.05
N ARG A 86 -33.24 -8.30 12.18
CA ARG A 86 -33.29 -7.76 10.81
C ARG A 86 -34.46 -8.34 10.02
N THR A 87 -34.59 -9.67 9.99
CA THR A 87 -35.66 -10.32 9.22
C THR A 87 -37.03 -9.91 9.73
N LEU A 88 -37.20 -9.83 11.05
CA LEU A 88 -38.48 -9.42 11.66
C LEU A 88 -38.81 -7.96 11.33
N GLN A 89 -37.84 -7.05 11.45
CA GLN A 89 -38.05 -5.63 11.13
C GLN A 89 -38.39 -5.41 9.65
N VAL A 90 -37.67 -6.06 8.73
CA VAL A 90 -37.98 -5.98 7.31
C VAL A 90 -39.34 -6.55 6.98
N SER A 91 -39.75 -7.65 7.65
CA SER A 91 -41.11 -8.19 7.52
C SER A 91 -42.17 -7.20 8.01
N LEU A 92 -41.92 -6.54 9.13
CA LEU A 92 -42.83 -5.49 9.63
C LEU A 92 -42.92 -4.32 8.64
N PHE A 93 -41.81 -3.88 8.05
CA PHE A 93 -41.82 -2.81 7.06
C PHE A 93 -42.61 -3.20 5.79
N LEU A 94 -42.58 -4.47 5.40
CA LEU A 94 -43.32 -4.94 4.23
C LEU A 94 -44.80 -5.15 4.52
N PHE A 95 -45.13 -5.91 5.56
CA PHE A 95 -46.50 -6.39 5.75
C PHE A 95 -47.43 -5.38 6.49
N MET A 96 -46.91 -4.61 7.45
CA MET A 96 -47.75 -3.72 8.23
C MET A 96 -48.45 -2.64 7.41
N PRO A 97 -47.85 -2.00 6.42
CA PRO A 97 -48.53 -1.04 5.57
C PRO A 97 -49.68 -1.65 4.76
N PHE A 98 -49.55 -2.91 4.27
CA PHE A 98 -50.63 -3.62 3.58
C PHE A 98 -51.74 -4.01 4.54
N ILE A 99 -51.44 -4.52 5.76
CA ILE A 99 -52.46 -4.82 6.80
C ILE A 99 -53.21 -3.54 7.15
N MET A 100 -52.50 -2.42 7.24
CA MET A 100 -53.11 -1.11 7.48
C MET A 100 -54.09 -0.72 6.36
N GLN A 101 -53.65 -0.85 5.08
CA GLN A 101 -54.51 -0.58 3.94
C GLN A 101 -55.74 -1.45 3.96
N TRP A 102 -55.62 -2.74 4.15
CA TRP A 102 -56.75 -3.67 4.18
C TRP A 102 -57.73 -3.41 5.34
N SER A 103 -57.23 -2.89 6.47
CA SER A 103 -58.07 -2.50 7.61
C SER A 103 -58.91 -1.24 7.36
N ILE A 104 -58.47 -0.36 6.45
CA ILE A 104 -59.15 0.89 6.10
C ILE A 104 -60.07 0.69 4.86
N GLY A 105 -59.70 -0.23 3.98
CA GLY A 105 -60.45 -0.55 2.77
C GLY A 105 -59.58 -0.43 1.50
N SER A 106 -59.91 0.54 0.62
CA SER A 106 -59.23 0.70 -0.68
C SER A 106 -57.91 1.46 -0.61
N TYR A 107 -57.17 1.43 -1.71
CA TYR A 107 -55.98 2.30 -1.93
C TYR A 107 -56.32 3.78 -1.72
N VAL A 108 -57.47 4.21 -2.20
CA VAL A 108 -57.90 5.60 -2.13
C VAL A 108 -58.24 5.95 -0.67
N SER A 109 -59.11 5.15 -0.01
CA SER A 109 -59.51 5.42 1.38
C SER A 109 -58.35 5.32 2.37
N SER A 110 -57.37 4.44 2.12
CA SER A 110 -56.15 4.33 2.90
C SER A 110 -55.08 5.40 2.63
N SER A 111 -55.39 6.30 1.65
CA SER A 111 -54.50 7.42 1.29
C SER A 111 -53.07 6.98 0.95
N GLY A 112 -52.92 5.85 0.26
CA GLY A 112 -51.63 5.36 -0.24
C GLY A 112 -50.68 4.82 0.84
N VAL A 113 -51.17 4.39 2.02
CA VAL A 113 -50.30 3.91 3.10
C VAL A 113 -49.47 2.70 2.69
N ALA A 114 -49.90 1.86 1.73
CA ALA A 114 -49.14 0.73 1.21
C ALA A 114 -47.78 1.13 0.57
N LEU A 115 -47.63 2.40 0.15
CA LEU A 115 -46.33 2.89 -0.35
C LEU A 115 -45.19 2.76 0.66
N TRP A 116 -45.51 2.79 1.96
CA TRP A 116 -44.50 2.61 3.02
C TRP A 116 -43.82 1.22 2.97
N ALA A 117 -44.49 0.21 2.43
CA ALA A 117 -43.93 -1.11 2.26
C ALA A 117 -42.72 -1.15 1.34
N LEU A 118 -42.54 -0.13 0.46
CA LEU A 118 -41.35 0.02 -0.40
C LEU A 118 -40.06 0.21 0.43
N LEU A 119 -40.17 0.65 1.68
CA LEU A 119 -39.02 0.76 2.58
C LEU A 119 -38.39 -0.60 2.89
N ALA A 120 -39.13 -1.71 2.81
CA ALA A 120 -38.58 -3.04 3.04
C ALA A 120 -37.54 -3.45 1.96
N PRO A 121 -37.87 -3.53 0.67
CA PRO A 121 -36.89 -3.89 -0.36
C PRO A 121 -35.76 -2.87 -0.48
N VAL A 122 -36.04 -1.57 -0.33
CA VAL A 122 -35.01 -0.52 -0.35
C VAL A 122 -34.08 -0.65 0.85
N GLY A 123 -34.61 -0.87 2.03
CA GLY A 123 -33.80 -1.12 3.23
C GLY A 123 -32.90 -2.34 3.06
N VAL A 124 -33.43 -3.48 2.58
CA VAL A 124 -32.61 -4.68 2.32
C VAL A 124 -31.55 -4.42 1.26
N MET A 125 -31.85 -3.65 0.23
CA MET A 125 -30.87 -3.26 -0.80
C MET A 125 -29.70 -2.46 -0.18
N ILE A 126 -30.01 -1.54 0.72
CA ILE A 126 -29.01 -0.72 1.43
C ILE A 126 -28.17 -1.58 2.39
N PHE A 127 -28.80 -2.51 3.14
CA PHE A 127 -28.13 -3.27 4.21
C PHE A 127 -27.41 -4.53 3.71
N GLN A 128 -27.90 -5.18 2.66
CA GLN A 128 -27.43 -6.49 2.20
C GLN A 128 -27.02 -6.51 0.72
N GLY A 129 -27.32 -5.45 -0.01
CA GLY A 129 -27.07 -5.33 -1.44
C GLY A 129 -28.25 -5.77 -2.32
N ALA A 130 -28.04 -5.69 -3.65
CA ALA A 130 -29.11 -5.85 -4.63
C ALA A 130 -29.69 -7.29 -4.69
N ARG A 131 -28.84 -8.33 -4.63
CA ARG A 131 -29.32 -9.72 -4.76
C ARG A 131 -30.27 -10.15 -3.62
N PRO A 132 -29.96 -9.94 -2.34
CA PRO A 132 -30.86 -10.28 -1.25
C PRO A 132 -32.15 -9.44 -1.21
N SER A 133 -32.20 -8.28 -1.85
CA SER A 133 -33.41 -7.43 -1.89
C SER A 133 -34.46 -7.90 -2.89
N LEU A 134 -34.08 -8.69 -3.91
CA LEU A 134 -34.98 -9.15 -4.98
C LEU A 134 -36.23 -9.92 -4.44
N PRO A 135 -36.15 -10.88 -3.51
CA PRO A 135 -37.32 -11.55 -2.98
C PRO A 135 -38.29 -10.60 -2.27
N TRP A 136 -37.75 -9.62 -1.55
CA TRP A 136 -38.56 -8.61 -0.85
C TRP A 136 -39.24 -7.66 -1.82
N PHE A 137 -38.56 -7.27 -2.89
CA PHE A 137 -39.15 -6.49 -3.96
C PHE A 137 -40.22 -7.26 -4.72
N ALA A 138 -39.99 -8.53 -5.05
CA ALA A 138 -41.00 -9.41 -5.65
C ALA A 138 -42.21 -9.54 -4.72
N ALA A 139 -42.02 -9.75 -3.43
CA ALA A 139 -43.12 -9.82 -2.44
C ALA A 139 -43.91 -8.50 -2.39
N TYR A 140 -43.22 -7.35 -2.40
CA TYR A 140 -43.87 -6.04 -2.48
C TYR A 140 -44.74 -5.90 -3.74
N ILE A 141 -44.23 -6.27 -4.92
CA ILE A 141 -44.99 -6.20 -6.19
C ILE A 141 -46.21 -7.13 -6.17
N ILE A 142 -46.02 -8.38 -5.65
CA ILE A 142 -47.12 -9.35 -5.53
C ILE A 142 -48.21 -8.82 -4.59
N LEU A 143 -47.81 -8.33 -3.42
CA LEU A 143 -48.77 -7.77 -2.44
C LEU A 143 -49.51 -6.55 -3.00
N THR A 144 -48.81 -5.68 -3.76
CA THR A 144 -49.40 -4.54 -4.45
C THR A 144 -50.40 -5.00 -5.49
N ALA A 145 -50.04 -5.97 -6.34
CA ALA A 145 -50.94 -6.50 -7.37
C ALA A 145 -52.18 -7.20 -6.76
N VAL A 146 -51.96 -8.02 -5.70
CA VAL A 146 -53.05 -8.67 -4.97
C VAL A 146 -53.98 -7.64 -4.37
N SER A 147 -53.41 -6.64 -3.66
CA SER A 147 -54.22 -5.56 -3.06
C SER A 147 -55.02 -4.79 -4.13
N GLY A 148 -54.42 -4.50 -5.29
CA GLY A 148 -55.09 -3.82 -6.43
C GLY A 148 -56.20 -4.68 -7.01
N PHE A 149 -56.00 -5.99 -7.15
CA PHE A 149 -57.02 -6.90 -7.65
C PHE A 149 -58.25 -6.95 -6.73
N PHE A 150 -58.01 -7.01 -5.44
CA PHE A 150 -59.08 -7.06 -4.44
C PHE A 150 -59.61 -5.69 -4.06
N ASP A 151 -59.06 -4.58 -4.55
CA ASP A 151 -59.46 -3.22 -4.16
C ASP A 151 -60.91 -2.95 -4.48
N TYR A 152 -61.43 -3.43 -5.63
CA TYR A 152 -62.83 -3.37 -6.01
C TYR A 152 -63.74 -4.08 -5.00
N TRP A 153 -63.37 -5.26 -4.56
CA TRP A 153 -64.12 -6.06 -3.58
C TRP A 153 -64.08 -5.46 -2.19
N LEU A 154 -62.95 -4.86 -1.79
CA LEU A 154 -62.81 -4.17 -0.51
C LEU A 154 -63.62 -2.89 -0.40
N THR A 155 -63.91 -2.26 -1.52
CA THR A 155 -64.72 -1.02 -1.62
C THR A 155 -66.20 -1.29 -1.80
N PHE A 156 -66.57 -2.47 -2.31
CA PHE A 156 -67.94 -2.78 -2.61
C PHE A 156 -68.83 -2.85 -1.35
N GLY A 157 -69.76 -1.91 -1.19
CA GLY A 157 -70.69 -1.86 -0.06
C GLY A 157 -70.15 -1.24 1.23
N VAL A 158 -68.94 -0.72 1.24
CA VAL A 158 -68.39 0.02 2.38
C VAL A 158 -68.45 1.54 2.07
N GLU A 159 -69.41 2.23 2.64
CA GLU A 159 -69.37 3.69 2.75
C GLU A 159 -68.22 4.06 3.65
N SER A 160 -67.07 4.46 3.07
CA SER A 160 -65.97 5.04 3.84
C SER A 160 -66.46 6.37 4.41
N GLY A 161 -66.71 6.47 5.69
CA GLY A 161 -67.11 7.71 6.40
C GLY A 161 -66.02 8.82 6.34
N VAL A 162 -65.05 8.67 5.43
CA VAL A 162 -63.91 9.58 5.28
C VAL A 162 -64.18 10.52 4.11
N THR A 163 -64.13 11.83 4.38
CA THR A 163 -64.36 12.84 3.33
C THR A 163 -63.20 12.84 2.32
N MET A 164 -63.51 13.17 1.03
CA MET A 164 -62.49 13.29 -0.02
C MET A 164 -61.38 14.28 0.34
N GLN A 165 -61.74 15.36 1.07
CA GLN A 165 -60.75 16.33 1.55
C GLN A 165 -59.77 15.71 2.56
N SER A 166 -60.28 14.90 3.48
CA SER A 166 -59.39 14.16 4.42
C SER A 166 -58.47 13.19 3.68
N ILE A 167 -58.99 12.43 2.72
CA ILE A 167 -58.19 11.52 1.89
C ILE A 167 -57.05 12.27 1.20
N ALA A 168 -57.31 13.42 0.58
CA ALA A 168 -56.32 14.23 -0.13
C ALA A 168 -55.21 14.74 0.84
N VAL A 169 -55.59 15.22 2.03
CA VAL A 169 -54.65 15.69 3.05
C VAL A 169 -53.75 14.53 3.52
N PHE A 170 -54.31 13.37 3.82
CA PHE A 170 -53.56 12.20 4.27
C PHE A 170 -52.66 11.65 3.19
N PHE A 171 -53.11 11.60 1.92
CA PHE A 171 -52.25 11.18 0.81
C PHE A 171 -51.02 12.09 0.69
N THR A 172 -51.25 13.42 0.77
CA THR A 172 -50.11 14.37 0.74
C THR A 172 -49.17 14.17 1.90
N LEU A 173 -49.68 13.96 3.14
CA LEU A 173 -48.86 13.70 4.30
C LEU A 173 -48.10 12.37 4.22
N ASN A 174 -48.73 11.29 3.76
CA ASN A 174 -48.10 9.98 3.54
C ASN A 174 -46.97 10.10 2.56
N PHE A 175 -47.23 10.72 1.40
CA PHE A 175 -46.23 10.88 0.34
C PHE A 175 -45.03 11.73 0.80
N ALA A 176 -45.34 12.87 1.45
CA ALA A 176 -44.29 13.75 1.97
C ALA A 176 -43.44 13.07 3.07
N ALA A 177 -44.10 12.38 4.03
CA ALA A 177 -43.39 11.68 5.11
C ALA A 177 -42.51 10.53 4.56
N MET A 178 -43.08 9.69 3.69
CA MET A 178 -42.34 8.60 3.05
C MET A 178 -41.13 9.13 2.25
N SER A 179 -41.34 10.16 1.41
CA SER A 179 -40.28 10.77 0.62
C SER A 179 -39.18 11.37 1.50
N THR A 180 -39.57 12.00 2.61
CA THR A 180 -38.62 12.55 3.60
C THR A 180 -37.80 11.45 4.26
N ILE A 181 -38.44 10.37 4.71
CA ILE A 181 -37.76 9.24 5.32
C ILE A 181 -36.82 8.57 4.34
N MET A 182 -37.25 8.35 3.09
CA MET A 182 -36.41 7.79 2.03
C MET A 182 -35.18 8.67 1.77
N TYR A 183 -35.36 9.98 1.65
CA TYR A 183 -34.27 10.93 1.47
C TYR A 183 -33.28 10.88 2.66
N LEU A 184 -33.78 10.88 3.88
CA LEU A 184 -32.93 10.81 5.07
C LEU A 184 -32.14 9.51 5.16
N LEU A 185 -32.76 8.36 4.83
CA LEU A 185 -32.10 7.06 4.80
C LEU A 185 -30.99 7.01 3.75
N ILE A 186 -31.31 7.43 2.52
CA ILE A 186 -30.31 7.44 1.43
C ILE A 186 -29.20 8.43 1.74
N SER A 187 -29.51 9.63 2.22
CA SER A 187 -28.51 10.64 2.58
C SER A 187 -27.60 10.17 3.70
N PHE A 188 -28.13 9.48 4.70
CA PHE A 188 -27.35 8.91 5.78
C PHE A 188 -26.42 7.80 5.26
N PHE A 189 -26.95 6.87 4.46
CA PHE A 189 -26.18 5.79 3.84
C PHE A 189 -25.03 6.31 2.97
N VAL A 190 -25.30 7.29 2.10
CA VAL A 190 -24.26 7.88 1.24
C VAL A 190 -23.14 8.50 2.08
N ARG A 191 -23.50 9.26 3.12
CA ARG A 191 -22.50 9.89 4.00
C ARG A 191 -21.63 8.87 4.73
N GLU A 192 -22.23 7.79 5.25
CA GLU A 192 -21.46 6.76 5.96
C GLU A 192 -20.58 5.95 5.00
N ARG A 193 -21.09 5.63 3.81
CA ARG A 193 -20.29 5.00 2.75
C ARG A 193 -19.10 5.86 2.34
N ASP A 194 -19.31 7.16 2.17
CA ASP A 194 -18.25 8.07 1.75
C ASP A 194 -17.16 8.23 2.84
N LYS A 195 -17.54 8.21 4.11
CA LYS A 195 -16.57 8.16 5.22
C LYS A 195 -15.73 6.89 5.21
N LEU A 196 -16.37 5.73 5.01
CA LEU A 196 -15.66 4.45 4.92
C LEU A 196 -14.70 4.43 3.72
N ALA A 197 -15.16 4.92 2.56
CA ALA A 197 -14.33 5.02 1.36
C ALA A 197 -13.12 5.94 1.58
N ALA A 198 -13.30 7.07 2.25
CA ALA A 198 -12.20 7.98 2.60
C ALA A 198 -11.20 7.33 3.55
N ALA A 199 -11.67 6.61 4.59
CA ALA A 199 -10.79 5.91 5.53
C ALA A 199 -9.97 4.78 4.86
N VAL A 200 -10.60 4.01 3.95
CA VAL A 200 -9.90 2.97 3.17
C VAL A 200 -8.86 3.58 2.23
N ASN A 201 -9.17 4.69 1.58
CA ASN A 201 -8.22 5.39 0.69
C ASN A 201 -7.02 5.94 1.47
N GLU A 202 -7.24 6.50 2.66
CA GLU A 202 -6.17 6.97 3.53
C GLU A 202 -5.27 5.81 3.99
N GLN A 203 -5.87 4.70 4.41
CA GLN A 203 -5.12 3.51 4.80
C GLN A 203 -4.27 2.94 3.65
N ASN A 204 -4.83 2.87 2.44
CA ASN A 204 -4.10 2.44 1.25
C ASN A 204 -2.94 3.39 0.90
N HIS A 205 -3.14 4.71 1.08
CA HIS A 205 -2.09 5.70 0.88
C HIS A 205 -0.92 5.50 1.86
N LEU A 206 -1.22 5.31 3.15
CA LEU A 206 -0.20 5.05 4.18
C LEU A 206 0.57 3.75 3.92
N LEU A 207 -0.14 2.67 3.55
CA LEU A 207 0.47 1.39 3.18
C LEU A 207 1.42 1.54 1.99
N ARG A 208 1.04 2.33 0.99
CA ARG A 208 1.89 2.60 -0.18
C ARG A 208 3.17 3.34 0.20
N ILE A 209 3.08 4.37 1.04
CA ILE A 209 4.25 5.11 1.55
C ILE A 209 5.19 4.17 2.31
N GLU A 210 4.65 3.32 3.18
CA GLU A 210 5.44 2.36 3.95
C GLU A 210 6.13 1.33 3.04
N GLN A 211 5.42 0.85 2.01
CA GLN A 211 5.98 -0.06 1.00
C GLN A 211 7.10 0.60 0.20
N GLU A 212 6.91 1.83 -0.29
CA GLU A 212 7.91 2.59 -1.03
C GLU A 212 9.17 2.84 -0.17
N LYS A 213 8.98 3.18 1.12
CA LYS A 213 10.08 3.34 2.07
C LYS A 213 10.84 2.02 2.30
N SER A 214 10.12 0.93 2.51
CA SER A 214 10.73 -0.40 2.67
C SER A 214 11.52 -0.82 1.43
N GLU A 215 10.98 -0.54 0.23
CA GLU A 215 11.66 -0.82 -1.03
C GLU A 215 12.93 0.01 -1.21
N SER A 216 12.86 1.31 -0.92
CA SER A 216 14.02 2.20 -0.95
C SER A 216 15.14 1.74 0.00
N LEU A 217 14.78 1.30 1.22
CA LEU A 217 15.76 0.77 2.16
C LEU A 217 16.42 -0.52 1.65
N LEU A 218 15.69 -1.39 0.97
CA LEU A 218 16.22 -2.61 0.37
C LEU A 218 17.17 -2.31 -0.79
N LEU A 219 16.81 -1.34 -1.65
CA LEU A 219 17.63 -0.89 -2.78
C LEU A 219 18.93 -0.17 -2.35
N ASN A 220 18.98 0.38 -1.13
CA ASN A 220 20.20 0.91 -0.55
C ASN A 220 21.21 -0.18 -0.12
N ILE A 221 20.77 -1.43 -0.05
CA ILE A 221 21.60 -2.56 0.42
C ILE A 221 21.91 -3.53 -0.72
N LEU A 222 21.00 -3.71 -1.68
CA LEU A 222 21.10 -4.69 -2.75
C LEU A 222 20.89 -4.03 -4.12
N PRO A 223 21.60 -4.45 -5.16
CA PRO A 223 21.31 -4.04 -6.55
C PRO A 223 19.87 -4.37 -6.92
N ALA A 224 19.21 -3.52 -7.73
CA ALA A 224 17.80 -3.64 -8.04
C ALA A 224 17.37 -5.00 -8.64
N PRO A 225 18.13 -5.67 -9.54
CA PRO A 225 17.80 -7.01 -10.02
C PRO A 225 17.80 -8.06 -8.90
N ILE A 226 18.78 -7.96 -7.99
CA ILE A 226 18.93 -8.88 -6.86
C ILE A 226 17.82 -8.67 -5.84
N ALA A 227 17.47 -7.43 -5.56
CA ALA A 227 16.35 -7.10 -4.65
C ALA A 227 15.01 -7.65 -5.18
N ARG A 228 14.75 -7.57 -6.48
CA ARG A 228 13.55 -8.19 -7.11
C ARG A 228 13.56 -9.71 -6.96
N ARG A 229 14.66 -10.37 -7.32
CA ARG A 229 14.79 -11.83 -7.19
C ARG A 229 14.60 -12.31 -5.75
N LEU A 230 15.11 -11.56 -4.77
CA LEU A 230 14.95 -11.88 -3.36
C LEU A 230 13.49 -11.77 -2.88
N LYS A 231 12.70 -10.86 -3.46
CA LYS A 231 11.26 -10.75 -3.17
C LYS A 231 10.46 -11.91 -3.77
N ASP A 232 10.81 -12.33 -4.99
CA ASP A 232 10.03 -13.29 -5.76
C ASP A 232 10.42 -14.75 -5.48
N GLN A 233 11.66 -15.00 -5.07
CA GLN A 233 12.21 -16.34 -4.90
C GLN A 233 12.92 -16.50 -3.54
N HIS A 234 12.49 -17.48 -2.76
CA HIS A 234 13.13 -17.89 -1.51
C HIS A 234 14.27 -18.90 -1.79
N GLY A 235 15.25 -18.52 -2.59
CA GLY A 235 16.34 -19.40 -2.99
C GLY A 235 17.73 -18.76 -2.86
N ILE A 236 18.78 -19.58 -3.06
CA ILE A 236 20.15 -19.09 -3.14
C ILE A 236 20.28 -18.28 -4.43
N ILE A 237 20.75 -17.04 -4.33
CA ILE A 237 21.11 -16.20 -5.46
C ILE A 237 22.62 -16.30 -5.66
N ALA A 238 23.04 -16.94 -6.75
CA ALA A 238 24.43 -17.08 -7.13
C ALA A 238 24.54 -17.16 -8.65
N ASP A 239 25.18 -16.16 -9.26
CA ASP A 239 25.30 -16.03 -10.70
C ASP A 239 26.77 -15.99 -11.10
N GLY A 240 27.14 -16.75 -12.13
CA GLY A 240 28.50 -16.77 -12.69
C GLY A 240 28.65 -15.72 -13.80
N PHE A 241 29.65 -14.86 -13.69
CA PHE A 241 30.00 -13.88 -14.70
C PHE A 241 31.36 -14.22 -15.27
N ALA A 242 31.46 -14.38 -16.59
CA ALA A 242 32.67 -14.79 -17.26
C ALA A 242 33.72 -13.66 -17.37
N ASP A 243 33.26 -12.41 -17.34
CA ASP A 243 34.07 -11.25 -17.64
C ASP A 243 33.69 -10.02 -16.77
N VAL A 244 34.39 -9.87 -15.66
CA VAL A 244 34.17 -8.78 -14.67
C VAL A 244 35.52 -8.12 -14.40
N THR A 245 35.53 -6.81 -14.30
CA THR A 245 36.68 -6.06 -13.78
C THR A 245 36.42 -5.68 -12.32
N VAL A 246 37.29 -6.12 -11.42
CA VAL A 246 37.17 -5.89 -9.97
C VAL A 246 38.31 -4.98 -9.53
N MET A 247 38.00 -3.99 -8.71
CA MET A 247 38.92 -3.07 -8.07
C MET A 247 38.83 -3.12 -6.55
N PHE A 248 39.96 -3.17 -5.89
CA PHE A 248 40.12 -2.80 -4.50
C PHE A 248 40.94 -1.52 -4.41
N ALA A 249 40.48 -0.61 -3.59
CA ALA A 249 41.12 0.66 -3.26
C ALA A 249 41.24 0.80 -1.76
N ASP A 250 42.44 0.89 -1.21
CA ASP A 250 42.72 0.86 0.22
C ASP A 250 43.45 2.11 0.68
N ILE A 251 43.08 2.68 1.82
CA ILE A 251 43.63 3.94 2.33
C ILE A 251 44.95 3.63 3.06
N ILE A 252 46.00 4.30 2.68
CA ILE A 252 47.35 4.06 3.21
C ILE A 252 47.47 4.70 4.59
N ASP A 253 48.22 3.99 5.49
CA ASP A 253 48.48 4.42 6.86
C ASP A 253 47.21 4.68 7.70
N PHE A 254 46.06 4.14 7.25
CA PHE A 254 44.79 4.31 7.96
C PHE A 254 44.86 3.85 9.40
N THR A 255 45.49 2.70 9.67
CA THR A 255 45.66 2.16 11.04
C THR A 255 46.42 3.15 11.92
N ARG A 256 47.51 3.76 11.42
CA ARG A 256 48.29 4.77 12.16
C ARG A 256 47.45 6.02 12.40
N LEU A 257 46.72 6.49 11.36
CA LEU A 257 45.83 7.64 11.49
C LEU A 257 44.72 7.39 12.52
N ALA A 258 44.21 6.14 12.58
CA ALA A 258 43.21 5.73 13.58
C ALA A 258 43.68 5.79 15.03
N GLU A 259 45.00 5.67 15.26
CA GLU A 259 45.61 5.82 16.58
C GLU A 259 45.77 7.29 17.00
N GLU A 260 45.89 8.20 16.04
CA GLU A 260 46.14 9.64 16.25
C GLU A 260 44.88 10.49 16.31
N VAL A 261 43.75 10.02 15.75
CA VAL A 261 42.51 10.78 15.55
C VAL A 261 41.37 10.21 16.41
N PRO A 262 40.48 11.05 17.02
CA PRO A 262 39.33 10.57 17.76
C PRO A 262 38.41 9.68 16.88
N PRO A 263 37.83 8.60 17.44
CA PRO A 263 37.00 7.63 16.67
C PRO A 263 35.91 8.28 15.83
N LYS A 264 35.26 9.32 16.35
CA LYS A 264 34.20 10.04 15.62
C LYS A 264 34.76 10.75 14.37
N ALA A 265 35.88 11.47 14.51
CA ALA A 265 36.52 12.16 13.39
C ALA A 265 37.03 11.18 12.32
N MET A 266 37.46 9.98 12.73
CA MET A 266 37.85 8.91 11.83
C MET A 266 36.65 8.41 11.00
N VAL A 267 35.52 8.15 11.63
CA VAL A 267 34.28 7.75 10.93
C VAL A 267 33.79 8.84 9.98
N GLU A 268 33.87 10.11 10.40
CA GLU A 268 33.52 11.26 9.57
C GLU A 268 34.43 11.37 8.33
N LEU A 269 35.73 11.12 8.47
CA LEU A 269 36.67 11.10 7.37
C LEU A 269 36.38 9.97 6.40
N LEU A 270 36.17 8.75 6.88
CA LEU A 270 35.79 7.60 6.04
C LEU A 270 34.49 7.87 5.28
N ASN A 271 33.49 8.42 5.99
CA ASN A 271 32.21 8.75 5.36
C ASN A 271 32.39 9.82 4.26
N GLU A 272 33.22 10.85 4.47
CA GLU A 272 33.54 11.86 3.46
C GLU A 272 34.18 11.20 2.21
N VAL A 273 35.19 10.35 2.42
CA VAL A 273 35.92 9.66 1.34
C VAL A 273 35.01 8.70 0.60
N PHE A 274 34.30 7.81 1.30
CA PHE A 274 33.49 6.79 0.65
C PHE A 274 32.25 7.36 -0.02
N THR A 275 31.63 8.40 0.55
CA THR A 275 30.51 9.11 -0.12
C THR A 275 30.97 9.72 -1.45
N LYS A 276 32.20 10.25 -1.50
CA LYS A 276 32.76 10.78 -2.75
C LYS A 276 33.07 9.65 -3.73
N PHE A 277 33.61 8.53 -3.25
CA PHE A 277 33.86 7.34 -4.08
C PHE A 277 32.58 6.74 -4.62
N ASP A 278 31.51 6.70 -3.83
CA ASP A 278 30.18 6.24 -4.27
C ASP A 278 29.68 7.08 -5.47
N GLY A 279 29.73 8.40 -5.38
CA GLY A 279 29.35 9.27 -6.48
C GLY A 279 30.25 9.14 -7.73
N MET A 280 31.54 8.88 -7.54
CA MET A 280 32.45 8.60 -8.66
C MET A 280 32.16 7.25 -9.33
N ALA A 281 31.89 6.20 -8.55
CA ALA A 281 31.52 4.88 -9.06
C ALA A 281 30.22 4.94 -9.86
N GLU A 282 29.20 5.63 -9.36
CA GLU A 282 27.94 5.87 -10.07
C GLU A 282 28.15 6.64 -11.38
N PHE A 283 28.96 7.72 -11.36
CA PHE A 283 29.29 8.49 -12.56
C PHE A 283 29.95 7.63 -13.65
N HIS A 284 30.83 6.70 -13.26
CA HIS A 284 31.48 5.75 -14.16
C HIS A 284 30.65 4.49 -14.45
N ARG A 285 29.39 4.41 -13.95
CA ARG A 285 28.46 3.28 -14.12
C ARG A 285 29.06 1.95 -13.63
N LEU A 286 29.71 1.99 -12.48
CA LEU A 286 30.33 0.84 -11.82
C LEU A 286 29.57 0.55 -10.52
N GLU A 287 29.48 -0.74 -10.17
CA GLU A 287 28.76 -1.19 -9.00
C GLU A 287 29.68 -1.22 -7.77
N LYS A 288 29.34 -0.45 -6.74
CA LYS A 288 29.95 -0.61 -5.42
C LYS A 288 29.49 -1.94 -4.81
N ILE A 289 30.43 -2.76 -4.41
CA ILE A 289 30.11 -4.06 -3.78
C ILE A 289 30.04 -3.90 -2.25
N LYS A 290 31.11 -3.45 -1.64
CA LYS A 290 31.20 -3.25 -0.20
C LYS A 290 32.41 -2.42 0.21
N THR A 291 32.45 -2.06 1.49
CA THR A 291 33.67 -1.62 2.16
C THR A 291 34.15 -2.69 3.14
N ILE A 292 35.45 -2.84 3.29
CA ILE A 292 36.08 -3.78 4.23
C ILE A 292 37.11 -3.00 5.05
N GLY A 293 36.71 -2.49 6.22
CA GLY A 293 37.52 -1.53 6.96
C GLY A 293 37.72 -0.23 6.18
N ASP A 294 38.91 0.05 5.79
CA ASP A 294 39.37 1.19 4.96
C ASP A 294 39.49 0.85 3.47
N ALA A 295 39.22 -0.39 3.09
CA ALA A 295 39.21 -0.80 1.69
C ALA A 295 37.81 -0.62 1.05
N TYR A 296 37.80 -0.13 -0.19
CA TYR A 296 36.61 0.09 -1.02
C TYR A 296 36.64 -0.86 -2.23
N MET A 297 35.58 -1.67 -2.39
CA MET A 297 35.48 -2.66 -3.45
C MET A 297 34.42 -2.27 -4.49
N VAL A 298 34.81 -2.25 -5.77
CA VAL A 298 33.96 -1.91 -6.92
C VAL A 298 34.11 -2.99 -7.99
N ALA A 299 33.04 -3.22 -8.75
CA ALA A 299 33.06 -4.11 -9.90
C ALA A 299 32.34 -3.50 -11.11
N GLY A 300 32.77 -3.91 -12.31
CA GLY A 300 32.11 -3.58 -13.57
C GLY A 300 31.90 -4.85 -14.40
N GLY A 301 30.73 -4.93 -15.08
CA GLY A 301 30.37 -6.11 -15.88
C GLY A 301 29.44 -7.10 -15.16
N LEU A 302 28.79 -6.69 -14.06
CA LEU A 302 27.85 -7.53 -13.29
C LEU A 302 26.38 -7.46 -13.75
N ILE A 303 26.03 -6.54 -14.64
CA ILE A 303 24.65 -6.32 -15.07
C ILE A 303 24.45 -6.98 -16.42
N GLU A 304 23.75 -8.11 -16.46
CA GLU A 304 22.97 -8.50 -17.63
C GLU A 304 21.74 -7.60 -17.67
N HIS A 305 21.70 -6.64 -18.60
CA HIS A 305 20.50 -5.84 -18.80
C HIS A 305 19.41 -6.70 -19.40
N ASP A 306 18.30 -6.89 -18.68
CA ASP A 306 17.06 -7.47 -19.17
C ASP A 306 16.68 -6.81 -20.52
N GLY A 307 16.98 -7.47 -21.63
CA GLY A 307 16.35 -7.26 -22.93
C GLY A 307 16.65 -5.97 -23.70
N VAL A 308 17.57 -5.13 -23.27
CA VAL A 308 18.08 -4.01 -24.07
C VAL A 308 19.47 -4.40 -24.56
N ASP A 309 19.58 -4.64 -25.85
CA ASP A 309 20.82 -4.91 -26.62
C ASP A 309 21.78 -3.70 -26.58
N PHE A 310 22.25 -3.35 -25.40
CA PHE A 310 23.51 -2.64 -25.27
C PHE A 310 24.53 -3.70 -24.91
N ALA A 311 25.08 -4.33 -25.93
CA ALA A 311 26.38 -4.96 -25.84
C ALA A 311 27.38 -3.85 -25.47
N VAL A 312 27.38 -3.43 -24.21
CA VAL A 312 28.46 -2.63 -23.64
C VAL A 312 29.63 -3.57 -23.63
N ASP A 313 30.57 -3.35 -24.58
CA ASP A 313 31.77 -4.16 -24.76
C ASP A 313 32.45 -4.25 -23.36
N ALA A 314 32.85 -5.44 -22.93
CA ALA A 314 33.61 -5.65 -21.69
C ALA A 314 34.81 -4.70 -21.54
N ARG A 315 35.36 -4.19 -22.65
CA ARG A 315 36.37 -3.15 -22.71
C ARG A 315 35.93 -1.82 -22.08
N ASP A 316 34.67 -1.44 -22.17
CA ASP A 316 34.16 -0.19 -21.62
C ASP A 316 34.15 -0.19 -20.09
N TYR A 317 33.80 -1.31 -19.46
CA TYR A 317 33.85 -1.44 -17.97
C TYR A 317 35.30 -1.38 -17.47
N THR A 318 36.25 -2.01 -18.19
CA THR A 318 37.65 -1.96 -17.84
C THR A 318 38.18 -0.52 -17.95
N ALA A 319 37.85 0.18 -19.02
CA ALA A 319 38.28 1.58 -19.21
C ALA A 319 37.62 2.51 -18.17
N SER A 320 36.34 2.31 -17.86
CA SER A 320 35.63 3.04 -16.80
C SER A 320 36.27 2.83 -15.42
N MET A 321 36.66 1.60 -15.10
CA MET A 321 37.36 1.26 -13.86
C MET A 321 38.70 1.96 -13.71
N LEU A 322 39.48 2.01 -14.82
CA LEU A 322 40.77 2.70 -14.80
C LEU A 322 40.63 4.21 -14.65
N ARG A 323 39.59 4.81 -15.26
CA ARG A 323 39.28 6.24 -15.09
C ARG A 323 38.86 6.52 -13.64
N LEU A 324 37.98 5.69 -13.06
CA LEU A 324 37.59 5.78 -11.65
C LEU A 324 38.83 5.73 -10.74
N ALA A 325 39.77 4.80 -10.98
CA ALA A 325 40.97 4.67 -10.19
C ALA A 325 41.86 5.93 -10.25
N LEU A 326 41.99 6.55 -11.44
CA LEU A 326 42.70 7.82 -11.61
C LEU A 326 42.02 8.97 -10.89
N ASP A 327 40.69 9.05 -10.95
CA ASP A 327 39.89 10.08 -10.25
C ASP A 327 39.98 9.92 -8.73
N MET A 328 39.91 8.70 -8.22
CA MET A 328 40.09 8.42 -6.78
C MET A 328 41.49 8.83 -6.30
N ARG A 329 42.53 8.47 -7.06
CA ARG A 329 43.91 8.86 -6.74
C ARG A 329 44.08 10.37 -6.69
N ARG A 330 43.54 11.10 -7.66
CA ARG A 330 43.54 12.57 -7.69
C ARG A 330 42.82 13.17 -6.50
N TYR A 331 41.61 12.71 -6.22
CA TYR A 331 40.79 13.20 -5.08
C TYR A 331 41.52 12.98 -3.75
N MET A 332 42.14 11.84 -3.54
CA MET A 332 42.87 11.56 -2.29
C MET A 332 44.07 12.50 -2.10
N ALA A 333 44.78 12.84 -3.18
CA ALA A 333 45.88 13.81 -3.16
C ALA A 333 45.37 15.22 -2.79
N GLU A 334 44.28 15.67 -3.42
CA GLU A 334 43.63 16.97 -3.13
C GLU A 334 43.12 17.02 -1.68
N LEU A 335 42.51 15.93 -1.18
CA LEU A 335 42.01 15.86 0.17
C LEU A 335 43.15 15.89 1.21
N SER A 336 44.27 15.18 0.90
CA SER A 336 45.47 15.18 1.73
C SER A 336 46.04 16.60 1.89
N GLU A 337 46.18 17.34 0.79
CA GLU A 337 46.65 18.72 0.79
C GLU A 337 45.68 19.65 1.56
N LYS A 338 44.37 19.56 1.28
CA LYS A 338 43.34 20.38 1.92
C LYS A 338 43.28 20.19 3.42
N LYS A 339 43.44 18.96 3.91
CA LYS A 339 43.35 18.64 5.36
C LYS A 339 44.70 18.75 6.09
N GLY A 340 45.81 18.85 5.35
CA GLY A 340 47.14 18.88 5.95
C GLY A 340 47.54 17.57 6.64
N ILE A 341 46.95 16.44 6.21
CA ILE A 341 47.22 15.09 6.71
C ILE A 341 47.73 14.19 5.61
N SER A 342 48.63 13.29 5.95
CA SER A 342 49.15 12.32 4.94
C SER A 342 48.11 11.29 4.62
N LEU A 343 47.36 11.47 3.54
CA LEU A 343 46.41 10.50 3.00
C LEU A 343 46.90 10.01 1.65
N GLY A 344 46.97 8.72 1.51
CA GLY A 344 47.24 8.07 0.24
C GLY A 344 46.26 6.95 -0.06
N ILE A 345 46.30 6.48 -1.29
CA ILE A 345 45.51 5.33 -1.72
C ILE A 345 46.36 4.41 -2.54
N HIS A 346 46.20 3.11 -2.37
CA HIS A 346 46.75 2.12 -3.30
C HIS A 346 45.59 1.30 -3.89
N ILE A 347 45.72 0.96 -5.15
CA ILE A 347 44.63 0.37 -5.93
C ILE A 347 45.14 -0.85 -6.69
N GLY A 348 44.36 -1.94 -6.63
CA GLY A 348 44.58 -3.14 -7.42
C GLY A 348 43.36 -3.47 -8.27
N ILE A 349 43.58 -3.70 -9.59
CA ILE A 349 42.51 -3.96 -10.54
C ILE A 349 42.83 -5.25 -11.30
N CYS A 350 41.86 -6.17 -11.32
CA CYS A 350 41.98 -7.44 -12.05
C CYS A 350 40.71 -7.72 -12.85
N SER A 351 40.89 -8.33 -14.04
CA SER A 351 39.78 -8.71 -14.90
C SER A 351 39.71 -10.22 -15.08
N GLY A 352 38.51 -10.81 -14.99
CA GLY A 352 38.31 -12.25 -15.16
C GLY A 352 36.97 -12.73 -14.62
N PRO A 353 36.77 -14.06 -14.54
CA PRO A 353 35.52 -14.64 -14.07
C PRO A 353 35.30 -14.46 -12.55
N VAL A 354 34.07 -14.23 -12.17
CA VAL A 354 33.62 -14.13 -10.78
C VAL A 354 32.26 -14.83 -10.60
N VAL A 355 31.94 -15.16 -9.36
CA VAL A 355 30.56 -15.52 -8.94
C VAL A 355 30.05 -14.38 -8.07
N ALA A 356 28.89 -13.84 -8.41
CA ALA A 356 28.18 -12.86 -7.59
C ALA A 356 26.95 -13.50 -6.92
N GLY A 357 26.63 -13.13 -5.71
CA GLY A 357 25.49 -13.72 -5.04
C GLY A 357 25.16 -13.08 -3.71
N VAL A 358 24.09 -13.58 -3.09
CA VAL A 358 23.61 -13.14 -1.76
C VAL A 358 23.84 -14.24 -0.74
N ILE A 359 24.57 -13.93 0.32
CA ILE A 359 24.76 -14.81 1.46
C ILE A 359 24.07 -14.23 2.70
N GLY A 360 23.52 -15.14 3.50
CA GLY A 360 22.88 -14.84 4.78
C GLY A 360 21.36 -14.95 4.71
N THR A 361 20.74 -15.12 5.87
CA THR A 361 19.29 -15.20 6.04
C THR A 361 18.70 -14.04 6.84
N ARG A 362 19.53 -13.36 7.64
CA ARG A 362 19.11 -12.22 8.48
C ARG A 362 19.79 -10.92 8.10
N LYS A 363 21.05 -10.98 7.67
CA LYS A 363 21.82 -9.85 7.15
C LYS A 363 22.27 -10.25 5.77
N PHE A 364 21.54 -9.89 4.76
CA PHE A 364 21.88 -10.14 3.37
C PHE A 364 23.12 -9.35 2.99
N ILE A 365 24.10 -10.06 2.43
CA ILE A 365 25.31 -9.44 1.89
C ILE A 365 25.40 -9.89 0.43
N TYR A 366 25.32 -8.93 -0.49
CA TYR A 366 25.67 -9.15 -1.88
C TYR A 366 27.18 -9.03 -2.02
N ASP A 367 27.85 -10.07 -2.53
CA ASP A 367 29.29 -10.14 -2.60
C ASP A 367 29.76 -10.87 -3.85
N LEU A 368 31.07 -10.77 -4.12
CA LEU A 368 31.75 -11.44 -5.21
C LEU A 368 32.78 -12.45 -4.69
N TRP A 369 32.82 -13.59 -5.38
CA TRP A 369 33.82 -14.63 -5.11
C TRP A 369 34.51 -15.06 -6.40
N GLY A 370 35.71 -15.53 -6.27
CA GLY A 370 36.50 -16.08 -7.36
C GLY A 370 37.97 -15.71 -7.28
N ASP A 371 38.73 -16.31 -8.18
CA ASP A 371 40.16 -16.10 -8.26
C ASP A 371 40.53 -14.65 -8.65
N THR A 372 39.73 -14.03 -9.51
CA THR A 372 39.84 -12.62 -9.91
C THR A 372 39.76 -11.68 -8.69
N VAL A 373 38.76 -11.89 -7.81
CA VAL A 373 38.58 -11.09 -6.60
C VAL A 373 39.77 -11.23 -5.66
N ASN A 374 40.19 -12.47 -5.42
CA ASN A 374 41.34 -12.76 -4.55
C ASN A 374 42.63 -12.15 -5.09
N THR A 375 42.79 -12.16 -6.42
CA THR A 375 43.98 -11.59 -7.09
C THR A 375 43.97 -10.07 -7.00
N ALA A 376 42.83 -9.41 -7.23
CA ALA A 376 42.70 -7.95 -7.09
C ALA A 376 43.06 -7.49 -5.66
N SER A 377 42.53 -8.16 -4.63
CA SER A 377 42.86 -7.86 -3.25
C SER A 377 44.35 -8.00 -2.92
N ARG A 378 45.02 -9.03 -3.48
CA ARG A 378 46.48 -9.23 -3.30
C ARG A 378 47.30 -8.18 -4.03
N VAL A 379 46.91 -7.87 -5.27
CA VAL A 379 47.57 -6.83 -6.08
C VAL A 379 47.46 -5.46 -5.36
N THR A 380 46.39 -5.18 -4.70
CA THR A 380 46.23 -3.98 -3.86
C THR A 380 47.23 -3.98 -2.71
N GLY A 381 47.32 -5.07 -1.95
CA GLY A 381 48.22 -5.14 -0.78
C GLY A 381 49.72 -5.01 -1.11
N GLU A 382 50.12 -5.27 -2.33
CA GLU A 382 51.54 -5.12 -2.81
C GLU A 382 51.80 -3.75 -3.47
N ALA A 383 50.76 -2.95 -3.72
CA ALA A 383 50.90 -1.63 -4.32
C ALA A 383 51.45 -0.62 -3.29
N ARG A 384 52.39 0.24 -3.75
CA ARG A 384 52.93 1.36 -2.96
C ARG A 384 51.96 2.55 -2.97
N SER A 385 52.23 3.50 -2.08
CA SER A 385 51.43 4.75 -2.01
C SER A 385 51.31 5.44 -3.37
N GLY A 386 50.04 5.73 -3.76
CA GLY A 386 49.71 6.42 -5.02
C GLY A 386 49.84 5.54 -6.26
N VAL A 387 50.19 4.26 -6.14
CA VAL A 387 50.31 3.32 -7.24
C VAL A 387 49.02 2.61 -7.52
N ILE A 388 48.64 2.50 -8.79
CA ILE A 388 47.53 1.71 -9.29
C ILE A 388 48.07 0.53 -10.05
N PHE A 389 47.98 -0.68 -9.52
CA PHE A 389 48.40 -1.89 -10.19
C PHE A 389 47.23 -2.55 -10.92
N VAL A 390 47.51 -3.05 -12.14
CA VAL A 390 46.60 -3.85 -12.92
C VAL A 390 47.22 -5.19 -13.30
N ASP A 391 46.40 -6.24 -13.39
CA ASP A 391 46.85 -7.54 -13.88
C ASP A 391 47.08 -7.55 -15.40
N SER A 392 47.71 -8.61 -15.92
CA SER A 392 48.01 -8.78 -17.34
C SER A 392 46.76 -8.77 -18.22
N MET A 393 45.57 -9.21 -17.71
CA MET A 393 44.36 -9.21 -18.51
C MET A 393 43.81 -7.78 -18.64
N THR A 394 43.73 -7.04 -17.56
CA THR A 394 43.34 -5.62 -17.53
C THR A 394 44.25 -4.77 -18.42
N TYR A 395 45.56 -4.98 -18.31
CA TYR A 395 46.56 -4.32 -19.17
C TYR A 395 46.30 -4.59 -20.67
N LYS A 396 46.14 -5.88 -21.06
CA LYS A 396 45.89 -6.25 -22.46
C LYS A 396 44.65 -5.57 -23.05
N ARG A 397 43.62 -5.37 -22.25
CA ARG A 397 42.36 -4.74 -22.68
C ARG A 397 42.49 -3.23 -22.85
N SER A 398 43.32 -2.60 -22.04
CA SER A 398 43.32 -1.13 -21.89
C SER A 398 44.60 -0.44 -22.38
N LYS A 399 45.65 -1.17 -22.78
CA LYS A 399 46.96 -0.64 -23.17
C LYS A 399 46.92 0.41 -24.29
N ASN A 400 45.88 0.42 -25.11
CA ASN A 400 45.75 1.39 -26.22
C ASN A 400 45.10 2.72 -25.74
N GLN A 401 44.50 2.73 -24.58
CA GLN A 401 43.77 3.89 -24.01
C GLN A 401 44.52 4.53 -22.83
N PHE A 402 45.42 3.80 -22.19
CA PHE A 402 46.13 4.23 -20.98
C PHE A 402 47.64 3.98 -21.11
N GLU A 403 48.39 4.77 -20.36
CA GLU A 403 49.87 4.64 -20.24
C GLU A 403 50.16 3.77 -18.99
N PHE A 404 51.05 2.79 -19.20
CA PHE A 404 51.48 1.86 -18.15
C PHE A 404 52.98 1.75 -18.09
N GLU A 405 53.50 1.47 -16.89
CA GLU A 405 54.87 1.04 -16.65
C GLU A 405 54.91 -0.43 -16.22
N GLY A 406 55.96 -1.15 -16.56
CA GLY A 406 56.14 -2.55 -16.21
C GLY A 406 56.35 -3.47 -17.42
N PRO A 407 56.23 -4.79 -17.24
CA PRO A 407 55.69 -5.51 -16.07
C PRO A 407 56.62 -5.50 -14.85
N VAL A 408 55.98 -5.56 -13.65
CA VAL A 408 56.63 -5.78 -12.38
C VAL A 408 56.13 -7.11 -11.81
N SER A 409 57.03 -7.95 -11.29
CA SER A 409 56.65 -9.21 -10.64
C SER A 409 56.45 -8.99 -9.15
N ILE A 410 55.25 -9.29 -8.66
CA ILE A 410 54.92 -9.26 -7.23
C ILE A 410 54.68 -10.67 -6.71
N THR A 411 54.93 -10.90 -5.42
CA THR A 411 54.74 -12.22 -4.82
C THR A 411 53.34 -12.34 -4.18
N GLY A 412 52.40 -12.96 -4.89
CA GLY A 412 51.07 -13.23 -4.35
C GLY A 412 51.06 -14.39 -3.39
N LYS A 413 50.66 -14.16 -2.10
CA LYS A 413 50.53 -15.22 -1.08
C LYS A 413 49.64 -16.36 -1.60
N GLY A 414 50.25 -17.56 -1.83
CA GLY A 414 49.54 -18.75 -2.31
C GLY A 414 49.36 -18.86 -3.83
N LYS A 415 49.86 -17.90 -4.65
CA LYS A 415 49.79 -17.92 -6.14
C LYS A 415 51.16 -17.85 -6.86
N GLY A 416 52.25 -17.70 -6.10
CA GLY A 416 53.58 -17.48 -6.71
C GLY A 416 53.73 -16.05 -7.23
N GLN A 417 54.48 -15.89 -8.36
CA GLN A 417 54.72 -14.60 -8.94
C GLN A 417 53.56 -14.18 -9.87
N ILE A 418 53.06 -12.93 -9.69
CA ILE A 418 52.01 -12.31 -10.50
C ILE A 418 52.64 -11.13 -11.24
N GLU A 419 52.47 -11.07 -12.54
CA GLU A 419 52.87 -9.90 -13.35
C GLU A 419 51.81 -8.81 -13.25
N VAL A 420 52.24 -7.61 -12.87
CA VAL A 420 51.38 -6.42 -12.78
C VAL A 420 51.99 -5.26 -13.54
N TYR A 421 51.13 -4.35 -13.96
CA TYR A 421 51.51 -3.14 -14.64
C TYR A 421 51.03 -1.93 -13.84
N SER A 422 51.85 -0.89 -13.72
CA SER A 422 51.49 0.34 -13.03
C SER A 422 50.79 1.29 -13.98
N LEU A 423 49.53 1.65 -13.67
CA LEU A 423 48.78 2.64 -14.43
C LEU A 423 49.27 4.05 -14.11
N ILE A 424 49.77 4.76 -15.12
CA ILE A 424 50.28 6.11 -14.98
C ILE A 424 49.20 7.15 -15.24
N ASN A 425 48.61 7.13 -16.47
CA ASN A 425 47.62 8.11 -16.88
C ASN A 425 46.83 7.62 -18.11
N LEU A 426 45.91 8.47 -18.60
CA LEU A 426 45.38 8.33 -19.96
C LEU A 426 46.48 8.47 -21.01
N ALA A 427 46.38 7.75 -22.10
CA ALA A 427 47.31 7.86 -23.22
C ALA A 427 47.33 9.30 -23.75
N SER A 428 48.53 9.79 -24.14
CA SER A 428 48.78 11.18 -24.52
C SER A 428 47.86 11.67 -25.64
N HIS A 429 47.54 10.80 -26.61
CA HIS A 429 46.66 11.12 -27.74
C HIS A 429 45.17 11.30 -27.35
N LEU A 430 44.77 10.91 -26.12
CA LEU A 430 43.42 11.06 -25.58
C LEU A 430 43.31 12.21 -24.58
N ARG A 431 44.40 12.87 -24.21
CA ARG A 431 44.43 14.01 -23.28
C ARG A 431 44.02 15.34 -23.93
N GLU A 432 44.06 15.43 -25.28
CA GLU A 432 43.83 16.67 -26.02
C GLU A 432 42.41 16.91 -26.51
N VAL A 433 41.42 16.05 -26.11
CA VAL A 433 40.02 16.27 -26.43
C VAL A 433 39.36 17.00 -25.23
N PRO A 434 39.07 18.33 -25.34
CA PRO A 434 38.27 19.00 -24.31
C PRO A 434 36.86 18.43 -24.31
N VAL A 435 36.34 18.06 -23.15
CA VAL A 435 34.96 17.64 -22.91
C VAL A 435 34.04 18.86 -22.89
#